data_0507b7fa555a3b9b72344370afc0d383
#
_entry.id   0507b7fa555a3b9b72344370afc0d383
#
_cell.length_a   1.000
_cell.length_b   1.000
_cell.length_c   1.000
_cell.angle_alpha   90.00
_cell.angle_beta   90.00
_cell.angle_gamma   90.00
#
_symmetry.space_group_name_H-M   'P 1'
#
loop_
_entity.id
_entity.type
_entity.pdbx_description
1 polymer ?
#
loop_
_entity_poly.entity_id
_entity_poly.type
_entity_poly.pdbx_seq_one_letter_code
_entity_poly.pdbx_strand_id
1 'polypeptide(L)'
;MSENQTIITIDENSSNQRFDRFLRKYCKNYPTVKLTDIYSAIRKWEITINSRKTKEDYRLQIWDQISFPADLFWKKEHVQWISFKQKQMKKLTKEEILPRILYEDAERVAFNKPTWVVAHESNKHWKDLSMNDYLACYTKEYESWTFKPAFGYRLDKDTSWVLIAAKTYEALQYFNQIIRDREINKEYLTIVVWQTPDHLIIDKPLEKSYNAHFDRAQMNIAKFWWLESKTEIFTVKTFYHHDLGQISLLRVKLYTGRMHQIRVHLASEWFPVVWDLIYWNAAVNRKCNKLLHIQRQLLHCYRYSFSDRNEKLITVCAPLPEDFQVVLGPHLKQISTLLDDK
;
A
#
# COMPACT_ATOMS: atom_id res chain seq x y z
N MET A 1 -44.53 -6.60 -18.30
CA MET A 1 -43.08 -6.77 -18.26
C MET A 1 -42.50 -5.54 -17.63
N SER A 2 -41.91 -5.63 -16.44
CA SER A 2 -41.56 -4.48 -15.61
C SER A 2 -40.41 -3.68 -16.22
N GLU A 3 -40.68 -2.43 -16.57
CA GLU A 3 -39.76 -1.48 -17.19
C GLU A 3 -38.57 -1.03 -16.31
N ASN A 4 -38.27 -1.73 -15.21
CA ASN A 4 -37.30 -1.22 -14.23
C ASN A 4 -36.36 -2.33 -13.71
N GLN A 5 -35.73 -3.07 -14.63
CA GLN A 5 -34.68 -4.01 -14.27
C GLN A 5 -33.30 -3.48 -14.66
N THR A 6 -32.35 -3.60 -13.73
CA THR A 6 -30.92 -3.39 -13.99
C THR A 6 -30.32 -4.71 -14.43
N ILE A 7 -29.56 -4.72 -15.53
CA ILE A 7 -28.84 -5.89 -16.03
C ILE A 7 -27.35 -5.59 -15.98
N ILE A 8 -26.58 -6.50 -15.39
CA ILE A 8 -25.11 -6.47 -15.34
C ILE A 8 -24.60 -7.65 -16.15
N THR A 9 -23.81 -7.39 -17.17
CA THR A 9 -23.08 -8.42 -17.91
C THR A 9 -21.72 -8.64 -17.24
N ILE A 10 -21.37 -9.91 -17.00
CA ILE A 10 -20.12 -10.30 -16.36
C ILE A 10 -18.99 -10.20 -17.37
N ASP A 11 -17.97 -9.41 -17.03
CA ASP A 11 -16.74 -9.26 -17.76
C ASP A 11 -15.67 -10.28 -17.29
N GLU A 12 -14.52 -10.29 -17.94
CA GLU A 12 -13.39 -11.15 -17.63
C GLU A 12 -12.90 -10.97 -16.17
N ASN A 13 -12.79 -9.73 -15.70
CA ASN A 13 -12.34 -9.40 -14.35
C ASN A 13 -13.35 -9.80 -13.25
N SER A 14 -14.61 -9.99 -13.60
CA SER A 14 -15.69 -10.37 -12.67
C SER A 14 -16.02 -11.86 -12.73
N SER A 15 -15.49 -12.57 -13.71
CA SER A 15 -15.72 -14.00 -13.90
C SER A 15 -15.10 -14.86 -12.80
N ASN A 16 -15.47 -16.14 -12.74
CA ASN A 16 -14.99 -17.13 -11.78
C ASN A 16 -15.16 -16.78 -10.29
N GLN A 17 -15.82 -15.67 -9.97
CA GLN A 17 -16.21 -15.31 -8.59
C GLN A 17 -17.51 -16.02 -8.23
N ARG A 18 -17.69 -16.31 -6.94
CA ARG A 18 -19.00 -16.78 -6.44
C ARG A 18 -20.01 -15.64 -6.56
N PHE A 19 -21.24 -15.98 -6.97
CA PHE A 19 -22.34 -15.03 -7.17
C PHE A 19 -22.65 -14.21 -5.89
N ASP A 20 -22.68 -14.84 -4.70
CA ASP A 20 -22.88 -14.11 -3.46
C ASP A 20 -21.73 -13.12 -3.15
N ARG A 21 -20.48 -13.46 -3.49
CA ARG A 21 -19.33 -12.57 -3.32
C ARG A 21 -19.37 -11.40 -4.31
N PHE A 22 -19.78 -11.67 -5.54
CA PHE A 22 -19.99 -10.63 -6.53
C PHE A 22 -21.00 -9.60 -6.03
N LEU A 23 -22.20 -10.04 -5.62
CA LEU A 23 -23.24 -9.15 -5.11
C LEU A 23 -22.81 -8.36 -3.88
N ARG A 24 -22.08 -8.97 -2.94
CA ARG A 24 -21.51 -8.25 -1.80
C ARG A 24 -20.57 -7.14 -2.21
N LYS A 25 -19.72 -7.35 -3.22
CA LYS A 25 -18.79 -6.32 -3.73
C LYS A 25 -19.57 -5.22 -4.44
N TYR A 26 -20.50 -5.60 -5.30
CA TYR A 26 -21.38 -4.65 -6.00
C TYR A 26 -22.15 -3.76 -5.02
N CYS A 27 -22.76 -4.37 -4.00
CA CYS A 27 -23.55 -3.68 -2.99
C CYS A 27 -22.73 -2.80 -2.02
N LYS A 28 -21.39 -2.91 -2.00
CA LYS A 28 -20.55 -1.96 -1.25
C LYS A 28 -20.72 -0.50 -1.72
N ASN A 29 -21.14 -0.31 -2.95
CA ASN A 29 -21.49 1.01 -3.48
C ASN A 29 -22.85 1.51 -2.95
N TYR A 30 -23.59 0.68 -2.22
CA TYR A 30 -24.92 0.93 -1.68
C TYR A 30 -24.97 0.62 -0.18
N PRO A 31 -24.44 1.50 0.69
CA PRO A 31 -24.20 1.20 2.11
C PRO A 31 -25.47 0.93 2.95
N THR A 32 -26.64 1.19 2.42
CA THR A 32 -27.92 0.90 3.06
C THR A 32 -28.37 -0.55 2.87
N VAL A 33 -27.74 -1.31 1.96
CA VAL A 33 -28.08 -2.69 1.64
C VAL A 33 -27.40 -3.63 2.64
N LYS A 34 -28.20 -4.38 3.40
CA LYS A 34 -27.69 -5.39 4.32
C LYS A 34 -27.46 -6.72 3.59
N LEU A 35 -26.53 -7.52 4.08
CA LEU A 35 -26.29 -8.87 3.55
C LEU A 35 -27.54 -9.75 3.56
N THR A 36 -28.36 -9.58 4.59
CA THR A 36 -29.66 -10.27 4.70
C THR A 36 -30.60 -9.96 3.55
N ASP A 37 -30.57 -8.73 3.05
CA ASP A 37 -31.43 -8.29 1.95
C ASP A 37 -30.99 -8.94 0.64
N ILE A 38 -29.68 -9.03 0.40
CA ILE A 38 -29.10 -9.71 -0.78
C ILE A 38 -29.50 -11.19 -0.80
N TYR A 39 -29.30 -11.92 0.30
CA TYR A 39 -29.67 -13.34 0.36
C TYR A 39 -31.19 -13.56 0.30
N SER A 40 -31.98 -12.62 0.82
CA SER A 40 -33.44 -12.65 0.68
C SER A 40 -33.85 -12.49 -0.79
N ALA A 41 -33.26 -11.51 -1.49
CA ALA A 41 -33.55 -11.24 -2.90
C ALA A 41 -33.14 -12.40 -3.83
N ILE A 42 -32.01 -13.08 -3.58
CA ILE A 42 -31.62 -14.30 -4.30
C ILE A 42 -32.67 -15.39 -4.09
N ARG A 43 -33.08 -15.65 -2.85
CA ARG A 43 -34.07 -16.69 -2.50
C ARG A 43 -35.44 -16.41 -3.10
N LYS A 44 -35.85 -15.14 -3.16
CA LYS A 44 -37.13 -14.71 -3.70
C LYS A 44 -37.15 -14.57 -5.23
N TRP A 45 -36.04 -14.86 -5.93
CA TRP A 45 -35.90 -14.72 -7.38
C TRP A 45 -35.95 -13.25 -7.87
N GLU A 46 -35.73 -12.31 -6.99
CA GLU A 46 -35.62 -10.91 -7.34
C GLU A 46 -34.29 -10.63 -8.05
N ILE A 47 -33.27 -11.48 -7.81
CA ILE A 47 -31.99 -11.48 -8.51
C ILE A 47 -31.82 -12.79 -9.25
N THR A 48 -31.59 -12.74 -10.55
CA THR A 48 -31.44 -13.92 -11.42
C THR A 48 -30.17 -13.82 -12.28
N ILE A 49 -29.69 -14.98 -12.74
CA ILE A 49 -28.59 -15.05 -13.73
C ILE A 49 -29.13 -15.69 -15.00
N ASN A 50 -28.93 -15.03 -16.15
CA ASN A 50 -29.44 -15.47 -17.43
C ASN A 50 -30.96 -15.79 -17.39
N SER A 51 -31.70 -14.93 -16.64
CA SER A 51 -33.15 -15.10 -16.41
C SER A 51 -33.53 -16.40 -15.68
N ARG A 52 -32.58 -17.04 -14.99
CA ARG A 52 -32.80 -18.27 -14.22
C ARG A 52 -32.43 -18.09 -12.75
N LYS A 53 -33.16 -18.82 -11.89
CA LYS A 53 -32.81 -18.94 -10.48
C LYS A 53 -31.46 -19.65 -10.34
N THR A 54 -30.56 -19.06 -9.58
CA THR A 54 -29.22 -19.60 -9.39
C THR A 54 -28.88 -19.62 -7.89
N LYS A 55 -28.10 -20.62 -7.47
CA LYS A 55 -27.62 -20.72 -6.08
C LYS A 55 -26.57 -19.66 -5.80
N GLU A 56 -26.45 -19.26 -4.54
CA GLU A 56 -25.51 -18.25 -4.07
C GLU A 56 -24.03 -18.60 -4.30
N ASP A 57 -23.71 -19.89 -4.39
CA ASP A 57 -22.34 -20.39 -4.59
C ASP A 57 -21.96 -20.59 -6.07
N TYR A 58 -22.87 -20.29 -6.99
CA TYR A 58 -22.60 -20.35 -8.45
C TYR A 58 -21.38 -19.50 -8.79
N ARG A 59 -20.51 -20.05 -9.65
CA ARG A 59 -19.36 -19.33 -10.19
C ARG A 59 -19.71 -18.67 -11.50
N LEU A 60 -19.68 -17.34 -11.48
CA LEU A 60 -20.02 -16.51 -12.62
C LEU A 60 -19.13 -16.82 -13.82
N GLN A 61 -19.73 -16.94 -15.00
CA GLN A 61 -19.04 -17.10 -16.27
C GLN A 61 -18.99 -15.75 -17.00
N ILE A 62 -18.02 -15.58 -17.90
CA ILE A 62 -17.98 -14.44 -18.82
C ILE A 62 -19.28 -14.41 -19.61
N TRP A 63 -19.88 -13.22 -19.77
CA TRP A 63 -21.17 -12.97 -20.42
C TRP A 63 -22.42 -13.39 -19.63
N ASP A 64 -22.29 -13.93 -18.43
CA ASP A 64 -23.48 -14.09 -17.58
C ASP A 64 -24.17 -12.73 -17.36
N GLN A 65 -25.49 -12.75 -17.45
CA GLN A 65 -26.32 -11.56 -17.22
C GLN A 65 -27.02 -11.68 -15.86
N ILE A 66 -26.62 -10.85 -14.91
CA ILE A 66 -27.30 -10.72 -13.62
C ILE A 66 -28.37 -9.65 -13.76
N SER A 67 -29.64 -10.01 -13.52
CA SER A 67 -30.74 -9.05 -13.51
C SER A 67 -31.40 -8.92 -12.14
N PHE A 68 -31.76 -7.70 -11.75
CA PHE A 68 -32.42 -7.36 -10.50
C PHE A 68 -33.26 -6.07 -10.65
N PRO A 69 -34.29 -5.87 -9.79
CA PRO A 69 -35.09 -4.63 -9.78
C PRO A 69 -34.21 -3.42 -9.54
N ALA A 70 -34.43 -2.35 -10.32
CA ALA A 70 -33.62 -1.14 -10.23
C ALA A 70 -33.70 -0.44 -8.86
N ASP A 71 -34.80 -0.59 -8.15
CA ASP A 71 -35.07 0.00 -6.82
C ASP A 71 -34.52 -0.86 -5.66
N LEU A 72 -34.08 -2.09 -5.91
CA LEU A 72 -33.61 -3.02 -4.87
C LEU A 72 -32.47 -2.43 -4.01
N PHE A 73 -31.66 -1.56 -4.60
CA PHE A 73 -30.46 -1.00 -3.97
C PHE A 73 -30.54 0.53 -3.74
N TRP A 74 -31.62 1.22 -4.12
CA TRP A 74 -31.70 2.68 -4.04
C TRP A 74 -32.34 3.18 -2.73
N LYS A 75 -31.50 3.75 -1.83
CA LYS A 75 -31.94 4.70 -0.79
C LYS A 75 -31.06 5.95 -0.84
N LYS A 76 -31.74 7.12 -0.85
CA LYS A 76 -31.23 8.44 -1.30
C LYS A 76 -30.16 9.16 -0.44
N GLU A 77 -29.50 8.59 0.56
CA GLU A 77 -28.82 9.41 1.59
C GLU A 77 -27.30 9.57 1.51
N HIS A 78 -26.59 9.16 0.44
CA HIS A 78 -25.12 9.23 0.41
C HIS A 78 -24.50 10.14 -0.67
N VAL A 79 -25.25 11.11 -1.19
CA VAL A 79 -24.81 11.95 -2.33
C VAL A 79 -23.71 12.97 -1.97
N GLN A 80 -23.62 13.45 -0.73
CA GLN A 80 -22.72 14.56 -0.38
C GLN A 80 -21.24 14.16 -0.23
N TRP A 81 -20.95 12.97 0.30
CA TRP A 81 -19.57 12.51 0.53
C TRP A 81 -18.83 12.15 -0.78
N ILE A 82 -19.54 11.48 -1.68
CA ILE A 82 -19.04 11.10 -3.00
C ILE A 82 -18.71 12.35 -3.84
N SER A 83 -19.50 13.43 -3.71
CA SER A 83 -19.33 14.65 -4.52
C SER A 83 -18.05 15.43 -4.21
N PHE A 84 -17.61 15.49 -2.95
CA PHE A 84 -16.40 16.23 -2.57
C PHE A 84 -15.14 15.53 -3.09
N LYS A 85 -15.07 14.20 -2.93
CA LYS A 85 -13.94 13.41 -3.36
C LYS A 85 -13.82 13.32 -4.88
N GLN A 86 -14.95 13.18 -5.56
CA GLN A 86 -15.01 13.26 -7.03
C GLN A 86 -14.55 14.62 -7.57
N LYS A 87 -14.81 15.73 -6.85
CA LYS A 87 -14.29 17.05 -7.22
C LYS A 87 -12.76 17.14 -7.07
N GLN A 88 -12.16 16.50 -6.08
CA GLN A 88 -10.71 16.49 -5.94
C GLN A 88 -10.03 15.54 -6.95
N MET A 89 -10.60 14.37 -7.19
CA MET A 89 -10.11 13.44 -8.22
C MET A 89 -10.20 14.03 -9.64
N LYS A 90 -11.21 14.86 -9.93
CA LYS A 90 -11.31 15.58 -11.21
C LYS A 90 -10.18 16.58 -11.46
N LYS A 91 -9.40 16.93 -10.42
CA LYS A 91 -8.20 17.79 -10.56
C LYS A 91 -6.93 17.01 -10.85
N LEU A 92 -6.91 15.68 -10.65
CA LEU A 92 -5.76 14.84 -11.00
C LEU A 92 -5.78 14.58 -12.51
N THR A 93 -4.72 14.98 -13.17
CA THR A 93 -4.52 14.68 -14.59
C THR A 93 -3.57 13.50 -14.76
N LYS A 94 -3.64 12.83 -15.92
CA LYS A 94 -2.67 11.75 -16.25
C LYS A 94 -1.25 12.31 -16.30
N GLU A 95 -1.04 13.53 -16.77
CA GLU A 95 0.25 14.21 -16.87
C GLU A 95 0.90 14.41 -15.48
N GLU A 96 0.11 14.63 -14.44
CA GLU A 96 0.62 14.74 -13.05
C GLU A 96 0.96 13.39 -12.43
N ILE A 97 0.38 12.31 -12.96
CA ILE A 97 0.57 10.94 -12.48
C ILE A 97 1.74 10.26 -13.16
N LEU A 98 1.91 10.42 -14.48
CA LEU A 98 2.93 9.77 -15.30
C LEU A 98 4.36 9.87 -14.73
N PRO A 99 4.84 11.02 -14.23
CA PRO A 99 6.19 11.13 -13.67
C PRO A 99 6.42 10.29 -12.41
N ARG A 100 5.35 9.75 -11.82
CA ARG A 100 5.40 8.88 -10.62
C ARG A 100 5.40 7.40 -10.96
N ILE A 101 5.23 7.03 -12.23
CA ILE A 101 5.21 5.63 -12.66
C ILE A 101 6.66 5.16 -12.85
N LEU A 102 7.01 4.09 -12.14
CA LEU A 102 8.35 3.48 -12.20
C LEU A 102 8.37 2.26 -13.12
N TYR A 103 7.24 1.58 -13.25
CA TYR A 103 7.09 0.37 -14.06
C TYR A 103 5.62 0.18 -14.41
N GLU A 104 5.36 -0.35 -15.59
CA GLU A 104 4.02 -0.76 -16.00
C GLU A 104 4.08 -1.93 -16.99
N ASP A 105 3.17 -2.89 -16.82
CA ASP A 105 2.87 -3.96 -17.76
C ASP A 105 1.35 -4.12 -17.94
N ALA A 106 0.91 -5.15 -18.65
CA ALA A 106 -0.52 -5.41 -18.86
C ALA A 106 -1.29 -5.64 -17.54
N GLU A 107 -0.64 -6.19 -16.53
CA GLU A 107 -1.26 -6.62 -15.27
C GLU A 107 -0.98 -5.71 -14.07
N ARG A 108 0.07 -4.88 -14.12
CA ARG A 108 0.59 -4.16 -12.95
C ARG A 108 1.03 -2.75 -13.30
N VAL A 109 1.00 -1.89 -12.29
CA VAL A 109 1.62 -0.57 -12.34
C VAL A 109 2.32 -0.29 -11.01
N ALA A 110 3.55 0.23 -11.05
CA ALA A 110 4.33 0.60 -9.88
C ALA A 110 4.53 2.11 -9.83
N PHE A 111 4.24 2.70 -8.67
CA PHE A 111 4.36 4.13 -8.41
C PHE A 111 5.51 4.45 -7.47
N ASN A 112 6.18 5.56 -7.71
CA ASN A 112 7.00 6.24 -6.72
C ASN A 112 6.07 7.04 -5.79
N LYS A 113 5.76 6.47 -4.63
CA LYS A 113 4.89 7.13 -3.64
C LYS A 113 5.61 8.28 -2.97
N PRO A 114 5.12 9.52 -3.07
CA PRO A 114 5.67 10.63 -2.30
C PRO A 114 5.39 10.49 -0.81
N THR A 115 6.20 11.12 0.00
CA THR A 115 6.19 10.98 1.47
C THR A 115 4.96 11.54 2.14
N TRP A 116 4.39 12.62 1.61
CA TRP A 116 3.20 13.27 2.20
C TRP A 116 1.87 12.63 1.77
N VAL A 117 1.87 11.71 0.81
CA VAL A 117 0.66 11.04 0.34
C VAL A 117 0.47 9.73 1.10
N VAL A 118 -0.70 9.53 1.69
CA VAL A 118 -1.06 8.26 2.32
C VAL A 118 -1.32 7.18 1.27
N ALA A 119 -0.96 5.93 1.56
CA ALA A 119 -1.25 4.82 0.63
C ALA A 119 -2.76 4.58 0.51
N HIS A 120 -3.45 4.55 1.64
CA HIS A 120 -4.90 4.35 1.72
C HIS A 120 -5.54 5.44 2.57
N GLU A 121 -6.80 5.71 2.32
CA GLU A 121 -7.58 6.63 3.13
C GLU A 121 -7.67 6.18 4.58
N SER A 122 -7.72 7.15 5.47
CA SER A 122 -8.05 6.96 6.87
C SER A 122 -9.05 8.01 7.32
N ASN A 123 -9.80 7.74 8.38
CA ASN A 123 -10.76 8.70 8.94
C ASN A 123 -10.13 10.08 9.28
N LYS A 124 -8.82 10.11 9.58
CA LYS A 124 -8.07 11.34 9.88
C LYS A 124 -7.64 12.12 8.62
N HIS A 125 -7.57 11.45 7.46
CA HIS A 125 -7.03 11.99 6.19
C HIS A 125 -8.02 11.86 5.02
N TRP A 126 -9.32 11.84 5.30
CA TRP A 126 -10.35 11.67 4.27
C TRP A 126 -10.44 12.83 3.26
N LYS A 127 -9.88 14.01 3.63
CA LYS A 127 -9.84 15.19 2.75
C LYS A 127 -8.63 15.19 1.81
N ASP A 128 -7.59 14.42 2.13
CA ASP A 128 -6.35 14.41 1.37
C ASP A 128 -6.43 13.34 0.27
N LEU A 129 -5.77 13.59 -0.87
CA LEU A 129 -5.62 12.58 -1.90
C LEU A 129 -4.69 11.47 -1.39
N SER A 130 -5.10 10.22 -1.61
CA SER A 130 -4.33 9.02 -1.32
C SER A 130 -3.78 8.40 -2.60
N MET A 131 -2.82 7.47 -2.49
CA MET A 131 -2.34 6.72 -3.66
C MET A 131 -3.46 5.90 -4.31
N ASN A 132 -4.48 5.47 -3.56
CA ASN A 132 -5.68 4.86 -4.15
C ASN A 132 -6.41 5.82 -5.10
N ASP A 133 -6.43 7.11 -4.80
CA ASP A 133 -7.07 8.10 -5.69
C ASP A 133 -6.26 8.31 -6.96
N TYR A 134 -4.91 8.33 -6.87
CA TYR A 134 -4.02 8.34 -8.03
C TYR A 134 -4.20 7.08 -8.87
N LEU A 135 -4.24 5.91 -8.24
CA LEU A 135 -4.46 4.63 -8.91
C LEU A 135 -5.81 4.61 -9.63
N ALA A 136 -6.90 4.97 -8.95
CA ALA A 136 -8.25 4.98 -9.53
C ALA A 136 -8.37 5.96 -10.71
N CYS A 137 -7.68 7.12 -10.64
CA CYS A 137 -7.66 8.07 -11.74
C CYS A 137 -6.87 7.50 -12.95
N TYR A 138 -5.73 6.87 -12.70
CA TYR A 138 -4.84 6.36 -13.75
C TYR A 138 -5.39 5.09 -14.43
N THR A 139 -5.98 4.19 -13.66
CA THR A 139 -6.41 2.86 -14.11
C THR A 139 -7.92 2.74 -14.29
N LYS A 140 -8.60 3.83 -14.58
CA LYS A 140 -10.07 3.87 -14.69
C LYS A 140 -10.62 2.86 -15.73
N GLU A 141 -9.90 2.65 -16.81
CA GLU A 141 -10.23 1.69 -17.88
C GLU A 141 -10.19 0.23 -17.46
N TYR A 142 -9.51 -0.10 -16.36
CA TYR A 142 -9.41 -1.46 -15.78
C TYR A 142 -10.46 -1.71 -14.69
N GLU A 143 -11.29 -0.72 -14.36
CA GLU A 143 -12.37 -0.91 -13.39
C GLU A 143 -13.50 -1.76 -13.99
N SER A 144 -13.98 -2.71 -13.21
CA SER A 144 -15.18 -3.48 -13.52
C SER A 144 -16.23 -3.33 -12.40
N TRP A 145 -17.37 -3.98 -12.56
CA TRP A 145 -18.45 -3.94 -11.58
C TRP A 145 -18.02 -4.40 -10.17
N THR A 146 -17.07 -5.33 -10.10
CA THR A 146 -16.64 -5.94 -8.84
C THR A 146 -15.15 -5.89 -8.59
N PHE A 147 -14.37 -5.41 -9.55
CA PHE A 147 -12.94 -5.26 -9.41
C PHE A 147 -12.54 -3.82 -9.65
N LYS A 148 -11.70 -3.33 -8.73
CA LYS A 148 -10.95 -2.08 -8.92
C LYS A 148 -9.49 -2.38 -8.75
N PRO A 149 -8.62 -1.84 -9.61
CA PRO A 149 -7.18 -1.90 -9.40
C PRO A 149 -6.81 -1.55 -7.96
N ALA A 150 -5.91 -2.31 -7.36
CA ALA A 150 -5.62 -2.18 -5.94
C ALA A 150 -4.16 -2.48 -5.63
N PHE A 151 -3.64 -1.83 -4.60
CA PHE A 151 -2.35 -2.15 -4.02
C PHE A 151 -2.44 -3.42 -3.16
N GLY A 152 -1.48 -4.33 -3.30
CA GLY A 152 -1.45 -5.58 -2.55
C GLY A 152 -0.97 -5.43 -1.10
N TYR A 153 -0.42 -4.27 -0.71
CA TYR A 153 0.14 -4.03 0.62
C TYR A 153 0.01 -2.58 1.07
N ARG A 154 0.28 -2.35 2.35
CA ARG A 154 0.18 -1.04 2.99
C ARG A 154 1.57 -0.54 3.39
N LEU A 155 1.67 0.77 3.56
CA LEU A 155 2.89 1.47 3.91
C LEU A 155 2.64 2.51 4.99
N ASP A 156 3.68 2.82 5.74
CA ASP A 156 3.70 3.95 6.65
C ASP A 156 3.56 5.25 5.85
N LYS A 157 2.81 6.22 6.39
CA LYS A 157 2.51 7.50 5.72
C LYS A 157 3.78 8.20 5.23
N ASP A 158 4.77 8.27 6.09
CA ASP A 158 5.97 9.09 5.87
C ASP A 158 7.17 8.29 5.31
N THR A 159 6.95 7.04 4.88
CA THR A 159 7.94 6.24 4.14
C THR A 159 7.78 6.49 2.64
N SER A 160 8.85 6.87 1.95
CA SER A 160 8.89 6.94 0.48
C SER A 160 9.08 5.53 -0.10
N TRP A 161 8.49 5.25 -1.28
CA TRP A 161 8.33 3.85 -1.64
C TRP A 161 7.99 3.55 -3.08
N VAL A 162 8.46 2.36 -3.56
CA VAL A 162 7.81 1.64 -4.66
C VAL A 162 6.47 1.08 -4.18
N LEU A 163 5.38 1.46 -4.77
CA LEU A 163 4.04 0.97 -4.46
C LEU A 163 3.43 0.32 -5.70
N ILE A 164 3.26 -1.02 -5.66
CA ILE A 164 2.78 -1.80 -6.81
C ILE A 164 1.30 -2.11 -6.67
N ALA A 165 0.54 -1.80 -7.71
CA ALA A 165 -0.86 -2.13 -7.84
C ALA A 165 -1.08 -3.18 -8.94
N ALA A 166 -2.04 -4.05 -8.72
CA ALA A 166 -2.56 -4.95 -9.73
C ALA A 166 -3.69 -4.27 -10.52
N LYS A 167 -3.64 -4.36 -11.84
CA LYS A 167 -4.66 -3.84 -12.78
C LYS A 167 -5.75 -4.87 -13.08
N THR A 168 -5.51 -6.15 -12.80
CA THR A 168 -6.47 -7.25 -13.01
C THR A 168 -6.72 -8.03 -11.71
N TYR A 169 -7.84 -8.74 -11.66
CA TYR A 169 -8.20 -9.54 -10.48
C TYR A 169 -7.23 -10.71 -10.26
N GLU A 170 -6.84 -11.39 -11.32
CA GLU A 170 -5.87 -12.50 -11.29
C GLU A 170 -4.50 -12.03 -10.80
N ALA A 171 -4.03 -10.88 -11.30
CA ALA A 171 -2.79 -10.29 -10.86
C ALA A 171 -2.84 -9.92 -9.37
N LEU A 172 -3.98 -9.40 -8.87
CA LEU A 172 -4.16 -9.11 -7.44
C LEU A 172 -4.15 -10.38 -6.59
N GLN A 173 -4.78 -11.45 -7.05
CA GLN A 173 -4.78 -12.73 -6.33
C GLN A 173 -3.36 -13.31 -6.24
N TYR A 174 -2.65 -13.36 -7.37
CA TYR A 174 -1.27 -13.81 -7.43
C TYR A 174 -0.36 -12.97 -6.52
N PHE A 175 -0.48 -11.64 -6.60
CA PHE A 175 0.32 -10.74 -5.79
C PHE A 175 0.08 -10.93 -4.29
N ASN A 176 -1.18 -11.12 -3.88
CA ASN A 176 -1.53 -11.45 -2.50
C ASN A 176 -0.99 -12.82 -2.06
N GLN A 177 -0.89 -13.79 -2.97
CA GLN A 177 -0.31 -15.11 -2.69
C GLN A 177 1.19 -14.97 -2.42
N ILE A 178 1.97 -14.41 -3.34
CA ILE A 178 3.43 -14.27 -3.18
C ILE A 178 3.81 -13.39 -1.97
N ILE A 179 2.94 -12.45 -1.55
CA ILE A 179 3.11 -11.71 -0.29
C ILE A 179 2.96 -12.65 0.92
N ARG A 180 1.94 -13.52 0.93
CA ARG A 180 1.73 -14.50 2.02
C ARG A 180 2.85 -15.50 2.11
N ASP A 181 3.32 -15.97 0.95
CA ASP A 181 4.36 -16.99 0.82
C ASP A 181 5.78 -16.42 1.03
N ARG A 182 5.88 -15.09 1.24
CA ARG A 182 7.13 -14.34 1.46
C ARG A 182 8.09 -14.42 0.27
N GLU A 183 7.59 -14.56 -0.93
CA GLU A 183 8.35 -14.65 -2.19
C GLU A 183 8.72 -13.29 -2.78
N ILE A 184 8.50 -12.23 -2.02
CA ILE A 184 8.81 -10.87 -2.42
C ILE A 184 10.05 -10.39 -1.68
N ASN A 185 11.04 -9.93 -2.43
CA ASN A 185 12.20 -9.27 -1.86
C ASN A 185 11.98 -7.75 -1.82
N LYS A 186 12.11 -7.17 -0.61
CA LYS A 186 11.99 -5.73 -0.36
C LYS A 186 13.26 -5.25 0.28
N GLU A 187 13.94 -4.34 -0.41
CA GLU A 187 15.15 -3.72 0.13
C GLU A 187 14.89 -2.25 0.42
N TYR A 188 15.32 -1.84 1.60
CA TYR A 188 15.16 -0.48 2.09
C TYR A 188 16.52 0.17 2.26
N LEU A 189 16.54 1.49 2.08
CA LEU A 189 17.62 2.33 2.53
C LEU A 189 17.15 3.15 3.72
N THR A 190 17.99 3.29 4.72
CA THR A 190 17.71 4.12 5.87
C THR A 190 19.00 4.78 6.38
N ILE A 191 18.86 5.98 6.89
CA ILE A 191 19.97 6.68 7.56
C ILE A 191 19.69 6.65 9.06
N VAL A 192 20.64 6.13 9.81
CA VAL A 192 20.58 6.02 11.26
C VAL A 192 21.67 6.87 11.92
N VAL A 193 21.45 7.26 13.17
CA VAL A 193 22.51 7.87 13.97
C VAL A 193 23.44 6.79 14.50
N TRP A 194 24.68 7.18 14.71
CA TRP A 194 25.82 6.38 15.16
C TRP A 194 26.40 5.45 14.09
N GLN A 195 27.53 4.90 14.41
CA GLN A 195 28.19 3.87 13.64
C GLN A 195 27.54 2.51 13.92
N THR A 196 27.15 1.82 12.87
CA THR A 196 26.59 0.47 12.94
C THR A 196 27.64 -0.58 12.62
N PRO A 197 27.49 -1.84 13.07
CA PRO A 197 28.28 -2.95 12.57
C PRO A 197 28.04 -3.15 11.08
N ASP A 198 29.01 -3.75 10.38
CA ASP A 198 28.90 -3.99 8.92
C ASP A 198 27.67 -4.83 8.57
N HIS A 199 27.31 -5.80 9.42
CA HIS A 199 26.17 -6.67 9.28
C HIS A 199 25.53 -6.97 10.64
N LEU A 200 24.21 -6.99 10.72
CA LEU A 200 23.47 -7.37 11.92
C LEU A 200 22.11 -7.98 11.54
N ILE A 201 21.74 -9.04 12.23
CA ILE A 201 20.40 -9.63 12.17
C ILE A 201 19.67 -9.30 13.48
N ILE A 202 18.52 -8.70 13.37
CA ILE A 202 17.64 -8.37 14.50
C ILE A 202 16.42 -9.29 14.43
N ASP A 203 16.37 -10.25 15.34
CA ASP A 203 15.30 -11.24 15.44
C ASP A 203 14.62 -11.07 16.80
N LYS A 204 13.72 -10.09 16.87
CA LYS A 204 13.02 -9.69 18.10
C LYS A 204 11.52 -9.61 17.80
N PRO A 205 10.66 -10.33 18.53
CA PRO A 205 9.23 -10.28 18.32
C PRO A 205 8.67 -8.90 18.65
N LEU A 206 7.60 -8.51 17.96
CA LEU A 206 6.97 -7.22 18.11
C LEU A 206 5.56 -7.34 18.68
N GLU A 207 5.17 -6.38 19.49
CA GLU A 207 3.80 -6.22 20.00
C GLU A 207 3.25 -4.82 19.66
N LYS A 208 1.93 -4.77 19.46
CA LYS A 208 1.25 -3.51 19.19
C LYS A 208 0.88 -2.85 20.52
N SER A 209 1.18 -1.57 20.63
CA SER A 209 0.77 -0.71 21.74
C SER A 209 0.11 0.57 21.24
N TYR A 210 -0.43 1.35 22.14
CA TYR A 210 -1.01 2.65 21.84
C TYR A 210 -0.22 3.76 22.56
N ASN A 211 0.21 4.75 21.78
CA ASN A 211 0.89 5.91 22.33
C ASN A 211 -0.12 7.05 22.54
N ALA A 212 -0.52 7.27 23.78
CA ALA A 212 -1.50 8.30 24.14
C ALA A 212 -1.00 9.73 23.85
N HIS A 213 0.30 9.98 23.94
CA HIS A 213 0.88 11.31 23.68
C HIS A 213 0.72 11.72 22.19
N PHE A 214 0.84 10.76 21.29
CA PHE A 214 0.71 11.01 19.85
C PHE A 214 -0.66 10.57 19.26
N ASP A 215 -1.56 10.07 20.11
CA ASP A 215 -2.88 9.52 19.69
C ASP A 215 -2.75 8.56 18.52
N ARG A 216 -1.83 7.59 18.60
CA ARG A 216 -1.58 6.62 17.51
C ARG A 216 -1.04 5.28 18.01
N ALA A 217 -1.27 4.25 17.19
CA ALA A 217 -0.67 2.95 17.41
C ALA A 217 0.84 3.01 17.14
N GLN A 218 1.61 2.30 17.96
CA GLN A 218 3.03 2.04 17.79
C GLN A 218 3.35 0.58 18.01
N MET A 219 4.58 0.17 17.73
CA MET A 219 5.09 -1.16 18.03
C MET A 219 6.18 -1.05 19.09
N ASN A 220 6.28 -2.09 19.93
CA ASN A 220 7.36 -2.26 20.88
C ASN A 220 8.00 -3.64 20.69
N ILE A 221 9.22 -3.83 21.20
CA ILE A 221 9.78 -5.16 21.35
C ILE A 221 8.95 -5.90 22.39
N ALA A 222 8.41 -7.06 22.01
CA ALA A 222 7.60 -7.88 22.88
C ALA A 222 8.45 -8.60 23.91
N LYS A 223 7.97 -8.71 25.14
CA LYS A 223 8.62 -9.48 26.20
C LYS A 223 8.36 -10.99 26.07
N PHE A 224 7.30 -11.35 25.36
CA PHE A 224 6.86 -12.74 25.12
C PHE A 224 6.57 -12.94 23.63
N TRP A 225 6.31 -14.20 23.22
CA TRP A 225 6.06 -14.58 21.84
C TRP A 225 4.76 -13.97 21.28
N TRP A 226 4.88 -12.88 20.51
CA TRP A 226 3.74 -12.26 19.82
C TRP A 226 3.88 -12.37 18.30
N LEU A 227 4.42 -11.36 17.66
CA LEU A 227 4.55 -11.32 16.21
C LEU A 227 6.02 -11.54 15.84
N GLU A 228 6.34 -12.73 15.31
CA GLU A 228 7.66 -12.95 14.72
C GLU A 228 8.07 -11.79 13.83
N SER A 229 9.26 -11.29 14.03
CA SER A 229 9.78 -10.17 13.27
C SER A 229 11.28 -10.27 13.14
N LYS A 230 11.76 -10.33 11.87
CA LYS A 230 13.17 -10.46 11.55
C LYS A 230 13.59 -9.45 10.51
N THR A 231 14.62 -8.69 10.83
CA THR A 231 15.23 -7.64 10.01
C THR A 231 16.71 -7.89 9.88
N GLU A 232 17.26 -7.77 8.68
CA GLU A 232 18.70 -7.88 8.42
C GLU A 232 19.20 -6.56 7.86
N ILE A 233 20.31 -6.07 8.40
CA ILE A 233 20.92 -4.81 7.99
C ILE A 233 22.34 -5.03 7.49
N PHE A 234 22.71 -4.26 6.48
CA PHE A 234 24.06 -4.15 5.93
C PHE A 234 24.45 -2.69 5.91
N THR A 235 25.58 -2.35 6.51
CA THR A 235 26.12 -0.99 6.47
C THR A 235 26.70 -0.72 5.08
N VAL A 236 26.10 0.20 4.35
CA VAL A 236 26.59 0.65 3.06
C VAL A 236 27.78 1.60 3.24
N LYS A 237 27.62 2.54 4.17
CA LYS A 237 28.64 3.53 4.49
C LYS A 237 28.38 4.21 5.82
N THR A 238 29.45 4.40 6.60
CA THR A 238 29.46 5.27 7.79
C THR A 238 30.28 6.53 7.49
N PHE A 239 29.79 7.70 7.90
CA PHE A 239 30.47 8.97 7.72
C PHE A 239 30.07 9.99 8.78
N TYR A 240 30.87 11.02 8.93
CA TYR A 240 30.56 12.14 9.81
C TYR A 240 29.79 13.22 9.06
N HIS A 241 28.60 13.57 9.57
CA HIS A 241 27.80 14.67 9.06
C HIS A 241 27.91 15.85 10.02
N HIS A 242 28.18 17.06 9.50
CA HIS A 242 28.41 18.27 10.29
C HIS A 242 27.32 18.50 11.36
N ASP A 243 26.05 18.35 11.03
CA ASP A 243 24.93 18.65 11.91
C ASP A 243 24.42 17.47 12.72
N LEU A 244 24.62 16.25 12.24
CA LEU A 244 24.06 15.00 12.82
C LEU A 244 25.11 14.20 13.60
N GLY A 245 26.40 14.53 13.45
CA GLY A 245 27.51 13.72 13.97
C GLY A 245 27.73 12.47 13.13
N GLN A 246 28.13 11.39 13.78
CA GLN A 246 28.37 10.12 13.09
C GLN A 246 27.04 9.47 12.70
N ILE A 247 26.88 9.12 11.43
CA ILE A 247 25.69 8.49 10.87
C ILE A 247 26.08 7.33 9.95
N SER A 248 25.16 6.38 9.77
CA SER A 248 25.34 5.26 8.88
C SER A 248 24.18 5.16 7.88
N LEU A 249 24.50 4.95 6.62
CA LEU A 249 23.55 4.53 5.59
C LEU A 249 23.49 3.01 5.60
N LEU A 250 22.29 2.47 5.79
CA LEU A 250 22.02 1.05 5.83
C LEU A 250 21.20 0.59 4.65
N ARG A 251 21.51 -0.57 4.11
CA ARG A 251 20.61 -1.40 3.32
C ARG A 251 19.94 -2.40 4.27
N VAL A 252 18.62 -2.46 4.20
CA VAL A 252 17.80 -3.27 5.11
C VAL A 252 16.96 -4.25 4.32
N LYS A 253 17.03 -5.53 4.69
CA LYS A 253 16.21 -6.61 4.16
C LYS A 253 15.20 -7.05 5.21
N LEU A 254 13.93 -7.20 4.79
CA LEU A 254 12.85 -7.66 5.65
C LEU A 254 12.48 -9.11 5.33
N TYR A 255 12.49 -9.96 6.34
CA TYR A 255 11.93 -11.32 6.29
C TYR A 255 10.45 -11.35 6.70
N THR A 256 10.02 -10.35 7.46
CA THR A 256 8.63 -10.14 7.88
C THR A 256 8.25 -8.68 7.62
N GLY A 257 6.94 -8.37 7.54
CA GLY A 257 6.46 -7.02 7.22
C GLY A 257 5.51 -6.48 8.30
N ARG A 258 5.99 -6.33 9.55
CA ARG A 258 5.18 -5.77 10.63
C ARG A 258 5.19 -4.24 10.60
N MET A 259 4.13 -3.65 11.15
CA MET A 259 4.05 -2.19 11.28
C MET A 259 5.29 -1.64 11.99
N HIS A 260 5.89 -0.58 11.47
CA HIS A 260 7.09 0.10 12.02
C HIS A 260 8.31 -0.81 12.27
N GLN A 261 8.35 -2.03 11.71
CA GLN A 261 9.33 -3.06 12.07
C GLN A 261 10.78 -2.56 12.00
N ILE A 262 11.23 -1.99 10.88
CA ILE A 262 12.59 -1.48 10.72
C ILE A 262 12.91 -0.44 11.80
N ARG A 263 11.98 0.47 12.04
CA ARG A 263 12.15 1.61 12.94
C ARG A 263 12.31 1.17 14.39
N VAL A 264 11.44 0.27 14.87
CA VAL A 264 11.51 -0.22 16.25
C VAL A 264 12.69 -1.17 16.46
N HIS A 265 13.02 -2.03 15.46
CA HIS A 265 14.20 -2.90 15.53
C HIS A 265 15.48 -2.09 15.63
N LEU A 266 15.70 -1.13 14.73
CA LEU A 266 16.88 -0.28 14.77
C LEU A 266 16.99 0.54 16.06
N ALA A 267 15.87 1.11 16.51
CA ALA A 267 15.86 1.84 17.80
C ALA A 267 16.19 0.92 18.98
N SER A 268 15.78 -0.37 18.95
CA SER A 268 16.11 -1.33 20.03
C SER A 268 17.58 -1.73 20.08
N GLU A 269 18.32 -1.52 19.00
CA GLU A 269 19.77 -1.72 18.89
C GLU A 269 20.56 -0.42 19.07
N TRP A 270 19.90 0.67 19.50
CA TRP A 270 20.52 2.00 19.68
C TRP A 270 20.93 2.69 18.37
N PHE A 271 20.38 2.26 17.21
CA PHE A 271 20.57 2.87 15.89
C PHE A 271 19.28 3.50 15.36
N PRO A 272 18.67 4.47 16.05
CA PRO A 272 17.38 5.01 15.61
C PRO A 272 17.50 5.70 14.26
N VAL A 273 16.44 5.57 13.48
CA VAL A 273 16.34 6.23 12.17
C VAL A 273 16.31 7.75 12.35
N VAL A 274 17.10 8.45 11.55
CA VAL A 274 17.12 9.93 11.56
C VAL A 274 15.72 10.48 11.33
N TRP A 275 15.31 11.42 12.17
CA TRP A 275 13.97 12.04 12.18
C TRP A 275 12.80 11.08 12.47
N ASP A 276 13.01 10.05 13.26
CA ASP A 276 11.89 9.22 13.72
C ASP A 276 11.17 9.89 14.90
N LEU A 277 9.91 10.30 14.69
CA LEU A 277 9.12 11.00 15.71
C LEU A 277 8.60 10.08 16.83
N ILE A 278 8.66 8.76 16.63
CA ILE A 278 8.13 7.79 17.61
C ILE A 278 9.26 7.12 18.39
N TYR A 279 10.31 6.73 17.70
CA TYR A 279 11.36 5.87 18.24
C TYR A 279 12.69 6.63 18.48
N TRP A 280 12.71 7.96 18.32
CA TRP A 280 13.89 8.79 18.49
C TRP A 280 13.62 10.07 19.32
N ASN A 281 14.69 10.74 19.70
CA ASN A 281 14.66 11.92 20.57
C ASN A 281 14.10 13.17 19.85
N ALA A 282 13.04 13.75 20.41
CA ALA A 282 12.37 14.92 19.85
C ALA A 282 13.27 16.18 19.75
N ALA A 283 14.25 16.33 20.63
CA ALA A 283 15.17 17.49 20.58
C ALA A 283 16.11 17.39 19.38
N VAL A 284 16.65 16.19 19.10
CA VAL A 284 17.48 15.95 17.91
C VAL A 284 16.67 16.13 16.64
N ASN A 285 15.45 15.62 16.60
CA ASN A 285 14.55 15.79 15.45
C ASN A 285 14.27 17.28 15.16
N ARG A 286 14.05 18.12 16.16
CA ARG A 286 13.89 19.57 15.97
C ARG A 286 15.13 20.23 15.37
N LYS A 287 16.34 19.80 15.78
CA LYS A 287 17.60 20.28 15.19
C LYS A 287 17.71 19.89 13.71
N CYS A 288 17.41 18.64 13.36
CA CYS A 288 17.41 18.15 11.98
C CYS A 288 16.45 18.94 11.08
N ASN A 289 15.23 19.23 11.56
CA ASN A 289 14.28 20.03 10.81
C ASN A 289 14.78 21.45 10.53
N LYS A 290 15.30 22.10 11.57
CA LYS A 290 15.77 23.49 11.45
C LYS A 290 16.94 23.64 10.48
N LEU A 291 17.87 22.67 10.47
CA LEU A 291 19.12 22.77 9.72
C LEU A 291 19.05 22.12 8.33
N LEU A 292 18.31 21.02 8.20
CA LEU A 292 18.31 20.18 6.98
C LEU A 292 16.93 20.11 6.33
N HIS A 293 15.92 20.77 6.90
CA HIS A 293 14.52 20.72 6.44
C HIS A 293 13.92 19.30 6.35
N ILE A 294 14.48 18.34 7.10
CA ILE A 294 13.99 16.97 7.16
C ILE A 294 12.75 16.95 8.05
N GLN A 295 11.66 16.39 7.53
CA GLN A 295 10.35 16.38 8.21
C GLN A 295 9.76 14.96 8.37
N ARG A 296 10.53 13.92 8.07
CA ARG A 296 10.11 12.53 8.14
C ARG A 296 11.26 11.61 8.49
N GLN A 297 10.95 10.39 8.93
CA GLN A 297 11.97 9.35 9.07
C GLN A 297 12.66 9.07 7.72
N LEU A 298 13.99 9.07 7.72
CA LEU A 298 14.80 8.74 6.55
C LEU A 298 14.79 7.22 6.32
N LEU A 299 13.65 6.74 5.86
CA LEU A 299 13.39 5.36 5.47
C LEU A 299 12.76 5.34 4.08
N HIS A 300 13.37 4.58 3.17
CA HIS A 300 13.01 4.51 1.77
C HIS A 300 13.08 3.07 1.25
N CYS A 301 11.99 2.53 0.69
CA CYS A 301 12.07 1.29 -0.05
C CYS A 301 12.54 1.57 -1.47
N TYR A 302 13.78 1.28 -1.73
CA TYR A 302 14.40 1.60 -2.99
C TYR A 302 14.28 0.49 -4.04
N ARG A 303 14.15 -0.78 -3.61
CA ARG A 303 14.06 -1.93 -4.53
C ARG A 303 12.97 -2.90 -4.11
N TYR A 304 12.22 -3.36 -5.08
CA TYR A 304 11.15 -4.33 -4.92
C TYR A 304 11.25 -5.37 -6.03
N SER A 305 11.45 -6.64 -5.68
CA SER A 305 11.64 -7.71 -6.66
C SER A 305 10.74 -8.91 -6.36
N PHE A 306 10.16 -9.49 -7.38
CA PHE A 306 9.35 -10.71 -7.32
C PHE A 306 9.30 -11.39 -8.69
N SER A 307 9.02 -12.69 -8.74
CA SER A 307 8.71 -13.38 -9.99
C SER A 307 7.25 -13.19 -10.38
N ASP A 308 6.97 -13.03 -11.67
CA ASP A 308 5.60 -13.06 -12.17
C ASP A 308 5.10 -14.52 -12.35
N ARG A 309 3.87 -14.69 -12.85
CA ARG A 309 3.28 -16.01 -13.08
C ARG A 309 4.02 -16.87 -14.14
N ASN A 310 4.86 -16.25 -14.94
CA ASN A 310 5.70 -16.89 -15.95
C ASN A 310 7.15 -17.04 -15.47
N GLU A 311 7.38 -16.96 -14.15
CA GLU A 311 8.72 -17.04 -13.50
C GLU A 311 9.70 -15.92 -13.93
N LYS A 312 9.21 -14.89 -14.64
CA LYS A 312 10.05 -13.74 -15.00
C LYS A 312 10.28 -12.86 -13.79
N LEU A 313 11.55 -12.62 -13.45
CA LEU A 313 11.91 -11.69 -12.39
C LEU A 313 11.58 -10.25 -12.79
N ILE A 314 10.74 -9.61 -11.99
CA ILE A 314 10.41 -8.18 -12.10
C ILE A 314 11.12 -7.47 -10.96
N THR A 315 11.92 -6.47 -11.29
CA THR A 315 12.60 -5.60 -10.32
C THR A 315 12.21 -4.15 -10.60
N VAL A 316 11.71 -3.47 -9.58
CA VAL A 316 11.36 -2.05 -9.64
C VAL A 316 12.21 -1.30 -8.63
N CYS A 317 12.92 -0.28 -9.10
CA CYS A 317 13.75 0.58 -8.26
C CYS A 317 13.15 2.00 -8.21
N ALA A 318 13.14 2.61 -7.04
CA ALA A 318 12.79 4.00 -6.86
C ALA A 318 14.06 4.85 -6.70
N PRO A 319 14.12 6.05 -7.29
CA PRO A 319 15.24 6.96 -7.09
C PRO A 319 15.32 7.43 -5.65
N LEU A 320 16.53 7.73 -5.18
CA LEU A 320 16.75 8.29 -3.84
C LEU A 320 15.99 9.63 -3.70
N PRO A 321 15.16 9.78 -2.66
CA PRO A 321 14.46 11.01 -2.39
C PRO A 321 15.41 12.18 -2.08
N GLU A 322 14.96 13.41 -2.31
CA GLU A 322 15.74 14.63 -2.13
C GLU A 322 16.30 14.78 -0.70
N ASP A 323 15.52 14.45 0.33
CA ASP A 323 15.97 14.49 1.73
C ASP A 323 17.13 13.53 2.02
N PHE A 324 17.18 12.36 1.37
CA PHE A 324 18.36 11.48 1.39
C PHE A 324 19.55 12.13 0.68
N GLN A 325 19.32 12.73 -0.49
CA GLN A 325 20.38 13.36 -1.26
C GLN A 325 21.03 14.52 -0.49
N VAL A 326 20.23 15.32 0.21
CA VAL A 326 20.72 16.40 1.08
C VAL A 326 21.64 15.88 2.20
N VAL A 327 21.23 14.82 2.91
CA VAL A 327 22.04 14.23 3.99
C VAL A 327 23.28 13.52 3.48
N LEU A 328 23.17 12.83 2.36
CA LEU A 328 24.32 12.13 1.77
C LEU A 328 25.36 13.07 1.14
N GLY A 329 24.90 14.23 0.65
CA GLY A 329 25.75 15.30 0.16
C GLY A 329 26.87 14.81 -0.77
N PRO A 330 28.16 15.10 -0.43
CA PRO A 330 29.30 14.73 -1.29
C PRO A 330 29.50 13.22 -1.44
N HIS A 331 28.90 12.40 -0.57
CA HIS A 331 28.98 10.93 -0.64
C HIS A 331 28.02 10.29 -1.65
N LEU A 332 27.08 11.07 -2.21
CA LEU A 332 26.01 10.56 -3.06
C LEU A 332 26.54 9.77 -4.27
N LYS A 333 27.51 10.29 -4.99
CA LYS A 333 28.09 9.62 -6.19
C LYS A 333 28.66 8.25 -5.85
N GLN A 334 29.46 8.16 -4.78
CA GLN A 334 30.06 6.88 -4.35
C GLN A 334 28.99 5.88 -3.89
N ILE A 335 27.95 6.37 -3.24
CA ILE A 335 26.84 5.53 -2.75
C ILE A 335 26.02 5.01 -3.92
N SER A 336 25.75 5.82 -4.95
CA SER A 336 25.03 5.35 -6.15
C SER A 336 25.74 4.17 -6.80
N THR A 337 27.05 4.26 -7.00
CA THR A 337 27.85 3.15 -7.54
C THR A 337 27.73 1.88 -6.66
N LEU A 338 27.81 2.03 -5.34
CA LEU A 338 27.67 0.89 -4.41
C LEU A 338 26.29 0.24 -4.39
N LEU A 339 25.26 0.96 -4.80
CA LEU A 339 23.87 0.45 -4.89
C LEU A 339 23.59 -0.21 -6.25
N ASP A 340 24.25 0.25 -7.31
CA ASP A 340 24.09 -0.26 -8.68
C ASP A 340 24.86 -1.59 -8.87
N ASP A 341 25.99 -1.79 -8.17
CA ASP A 341 26.86 -2.98 -8.27
C ASP A 341 26.31 -4.23 -7.55
N LYS A 342 25.09 -4.22 -7.04
CA LYS A 342 24.47 -5.32 -6.28
C LYS A 342 23.01 -5.52 -6.65
#